data_1661782ee1197fd5bb2361355a404a05
#
_entry.id   1661782ee1197fd5bb2361355a404a05
#
_cell.length_a   1.000
_cell.length_b   1.000
_cell.length_c   1.000
_cell.angle_alpha   90.00
_cell.angle_beta   90.00
_cell.angle_gamma   90.00
#
_symmetry.space_group_name_H-M   'P 1'
#
loop_
_entity.id
_entity.type
_entity.pdbx_description
1 polymer ?
#
loop_
_entity_poly.entity_id
_entity_poly.type
_entity_poly.pdbx_seq_one_letter_code
_entity_poly.pdbx_strand_id
1 'polypeptide(L)'
;MVRCAAAGAPAVTQSGCNYMSERRYLQVVTSDGEVLEGTCHHRTRDLPPIEAMQLDVREQLCLTLLRYICESLAADAAHGARIAHQLAERELGEADGSALVSNITALLHAIRAERTRDFAFMPADCPICSRYLCGEELAILELLRAARKSDGTALTDWACELVGEGMVVCVVLAASEVVAQLYALGGHLSKRTRYQS
;
A
#
# COMPACT_ATOMS: atom_id res chain seq x y z
N MET A 1 10.24 -8.99 23.82
CA MET A 1 9.74 -7.68 23.36
C MET A 1 10.86 -7.00 22.61
N VAL A 2 10.76 -6.92 21.29
CA VAL A 2 11.74 -6.22 20.45
C VAL A 2 11.21 -4.80 20.27
N ARG A 3 11.89 -3.82 20.87
CA ARG A 3 11.64 -2.38 20.62
C ARG A 3 12.68 -1.88 19.63
N CYS A 4 12.25 -1.07 18.68
CA CYS A 4 13.17 -0.39 17.77
C CYS A 4 14.08 0.56 18.56
N ALA A 5 15.38 0.26 18.64
CA ALA A 5 16.36 1.24 19.07
C ALA A 5 16.64 2.18 17.89
N ALA A 6 16.66 3.49 18.14
CA ALA A 6 16.97 4.49 17.14
C ALA A 6 18.41 4.29 16.63
N ALA A 7 18.59 3.43 15.63
CA ALA A 7 19.80 3.40 14.82
C ALA A 7 19.70 4.58 13.86
N GLY A 8 20.69 5.51 13.93
CA GLY A 8 20.74 6.70 13.09
C GLY A 8 20.70 6.32 11.60
N ALA A 9 19.54 6.31 11.03
CA ALA A 9 19.36 6.26 9.59
C ALA A 9 19.89 7.59 8.99
N PRO A 10 20.51 7.54 7.80
CA PRO A 10 20.87 8.77 7.11
C PRO A 10 19.58 9.57 6.91
N ALA A 11 19.63 10.84 7.29
CA ALA A 11 18.52 11.78 7.15
C ALA A 11 18.10 11.84 5.68
N VAL A 12 17.15 11.00 5.32
CA VAL A 12 16.27 11.28 4.20
C VAL A 12 15.47 12.49 4.67
N THR A 13 15.81 13.64 4.12
CA THR A 13 15.12 14.89 4.40
C THR A 13 13.62 14.62 4.30
N GLN A 14 12.98 14.62 5.46
CA GLN A 14 11.54 14.53 5.62
C GLN A 14 10.92 15.78 4.99
N SER A 15 10.81 15.77 3.67
CA SER A 15 9.85 16.61 2.97
C SER A 15 8.52 15.89 3.12
N GLY A 16 7.95 16.02 4.33
CA GLY A 16 6.71 15.38 4.70
C GLY A 16 5.65 15.65 3.65
N CYS A 17 5.18 14.61 2.99
CA CYS A 17 3.85 14.62 2.40
C CYS A 17 2.86 14.73 3.57
N ASN A 18 2.59 15.94 4.04
CA ASN A 18 1.45 16.28 4.87
C ASN A 18 0.17 16.09 4.05
N TYR A 19 -0.10 14.84 3.67
CA TYR A 19 -1.22 14.54 2.77
C TYR A 19 -2.56 14.38 3.51
N MET A 20 -2.56 14.18 4.84
CA MET A 20 -3.79 13.85 5.55
C MET A 20 -4.40 14.98 6.38
N SER A 21 -3.73 16.13 6.61
CA SER A 21 -4.32 17.17 7.47
C SER A 21 -5.19 18.20 6.75
N GLU A 22 -5.16 18.30 5.40
CA GLU A 22 -5.90 19.37 4.71
C GLU A 22 -6.61 18.96 3.39
N ARG A 23 -6.71 17.70 3.04
CA ARG A 23 -7.42 17.32 1.83
C ARG A 23 -8.57 16.37 2.10
N ARG A 24 -9.70 16.94 2.43
CA ARG A 24 -10.98 16.37 2.02
C ARG A 24 -10.90 16.24 0.49
N TYR A 25 -11.04 15.03 -0.03
CA TYR A 25 -11.47 14.85 -1.41
C TYR A 25 -12.82 15.53 -1.55
N LEU A 26 -12.81 16.81 -1.86
CA LEU A 26 -13.94 17.46 -2.45
C LEU A 26 -13.96 16.97 -3.90
N GLN A 27 -14.71 15.90 -4.16
CA GLN A 27 -15.46 15.85 -5.39
C GLN A 27 -16.41 17.05 -5.31
N VAL A 28 -15.98 18.19 -5.82
CA VAL A 28 -16.86 19.30 -6.07
C VAL A 28 -17.67 18.87 -7.28
N VAL A 29 -18.79 18.22 -7.03
CA VAL A 29 -19.86 18.10 -8.00
C VAL A 29 -20.41 19.52 -8.09
N THR A 30 -20.10 20.23 -9.18
CA THR A 30 -20.73 21.51 -9.47
C THR A 30 -22.24 21.28 -9.65
N SER A 31 -23.04 22.30 -9.42
CA SER A 31 -24.50 22.28 -9.61
C SER A 31 -24.93 21.79 -11.00
N ASP A 32 -24.02 21.73 -11.95
CA ASP A 32 -24.24 21.36 -13.35
C ASP A 32 -23.75 19.95 -13.67
N GLY A 33 -23.36 19.15 -12.65
CA GLY A 33 -22.96 17.76 -12.82
C GLY A 33 -21.58 17.56 -13.47
N GLU A 34 -20.78 18.59 -13.70
CA GLU A 34 -19.39 18.47 -14.11
C GLU A 34 -18.55 18.05 -12.91
N VAL A 35 -17.94 16.87 -13.02
CA VAL A 35 -16.87 16.44 -12.13
C VAL A 35 -15.64 17.27 -12.47
N LEU A 36 -15.39 18.33 -11.70
CA LEU A 36 -14.10 18.97 -11.76
C LEU A 36 -13.07 17.93 -11.30
N GLU A 37 -12.24 17.47 -12.22
CA GLU A 37 -11.06 16.65 -11.92
C GLU A 37 -10.29 17.37 -10.81
N GLY A 38 -10.40 16.84 -9.60
CA GLY A 38 -9.72 17.40 -8.45
C GLY A 38 -8.23 17.44 -8.79
N THR A 39 -7.71 18.65 -8.95
CA THR A 39 -6.28 18.86 -9.20
C THR A 39 -5.51 18.32 -8.02
N CYS A 40 -5.09 17.08 -8.11
CA CYS A 40 -4.01 16.57 -7.25
C CYS A 40 -2.84 17.52 -7.43
N HIS A 41 -2.47 18.29 -6.39
CA HIS A 41 -1.26 19.11 -6.45
C HIS A 41 -0.06 18.17 -6.31
N HIS A 42 0.37 17.62 -7.45
CA HIS A 42 1.39 16.58 -7.53
C HIS A 42 2.76 17.15 -7.16
N ARG A 43 3.22 16.88 -5.95
CA ARG A 43 4.63 16.93 -5.62
C ARG A 43 5.26 15.56 -5.90
N THR A 44 5.20 15.13 -7.17
CA THR A 44 5.77 13.83 -7.59
C THR A 44 7.23 13.94 -8.03
N ARG A 45 7.82 15.14 -8.06
CA ARG A 45 9.17 15.38 -8.61
C ARG A 45 10.27 14.55 -7.96
N ASP A 46 10.11 14.24 -6.68
CA ASP A 46 11.13 13.54 -5.89
C ASP A 46 10.71 12.09 -5.57
N LEU A 47 9.59 11.63 -6.13
CA LEU A 47 9.09 10.28 -5.88
C LEU A 47 9.58 9.30 -6.96
N PRO A 48 9.97 8.08 -6.57
CA PRO A 48 10.35 7.06 -7.53
C PRO A 48 9.15 6.62 -8.38
N PRO A 49 9.31 6.57 -9.71
CA PRO A 49 8.28 6.00 -10.57
C PRO A 49 8.19 4.47 -10.34
N ILE A 50 6.98 3.92 -10.44
CA ILE A 50 6.73 2.48 -10.26
C ILE A 50 7.56 1.65 -11.26
N GLU A 51 7.72 2.13 -12.49
CA GLU A 51 8.50 1.45 -13.55
C GLU A 51 9.96 1.22 -13.13
N ALA A 52 10.54 2.13 -12.34
CA ALA A 52 11.92 1.98 -11.85
C ALA A 52 12.06 0.87 -10.80
N MET A 53 10.96 0.49 -10.14
CA MET A 53 10.97 -0.50 -9.07
C MET A 53 10.92 -1.96 -9.55
N GLN A 54 10.70 -2.18 -10.85
CA GLN A 54 10.62 -3.52 -11.45
C GLN A 54 9.68 -4.46 -10.68
N LEU A 55 8.50 -3.95 -10.29
CA LEU A 55 7.53 -4.74 -9.54
C LEU A 55 7.04 -5.92 -10.37
N ASP A 56 7.00 -7.11 -9.76
CA ASP A 56 6.34 -8.26 -10.38
C ASP A 56 4.80 -8.07 -10.36
N VAL A 57 4.08 -8.91 -11.09
CA VAL A 57 2.62 -8.81 -11.23
C VAL A 57 1.89 -8.93 -9.88
N ARG A 58 2.45 -9.66 -8.91
CA ARG A 58 1.88 -9.82 -7.58
C ARG A 58 2.09 -8.59 -6.72
N GLU A 59 3.28 -8.02 -6.79
CA GLU A 59 3.62 -6.75 -6.13
C GLU A 59 2.76 -5.61 -6.67
N GLN A 60 2.53 -5.56 -8.00
CA GLN A 60 1.64 -4.57 -8.62
C GLN A 60 0.19 -4.74 -8.16
N LEU A 61 -0.32 -5.97 -8.12
CA LEU A 61 -1.65 -6.27 -7.59
C LEU A 61 -1.75 -5.84 -6.13
N CYS A 62 -0.79 -6.24 -5.29
CA CYS A 62 -0.77 -5.90 -3.88
C CYS A 62 -0.77 -4.38 -3.66
N LEU A 63 0.06 -3.63 -4.38
CA LEU A 63 0.12 -2.17 -4.33
C LEU A 63 -1.23 -1.53 -4.71
N THR A 64 -1.86 -2.03 -5.76
CA THR A 64 -3.16 -1.52 -6.22
C THR A 64 -4.25 -1.77 -5.18
N LEU A 65 -4.31 -2.98 -4.62
CA LEU A 65 -5.28 -3.32 -3.56
C LEU A 65 -5.04 -2.47 -2.32
N LEU A 66 -3.78 -2.30 -1.90
CA LEU A 66 -3.38 -1.48 -0.76
C LEU A 66 -3.91 -0.05 -0.91
N ARG A 67 -3.76 0.57 -2.07
CA ARG A 67 -4.24 1.93 -2.34
C ARG A 67 -5.74 2.07 -2.18
N TYR A 68 -6.53 1.18 -2.79
CA TYR A 68 -7.99 1.20 -2.64
C TYR A 68 -8.45 0.95 -1.21
N ILE A 69 -7.75 0.07 -0.46
CA ILE A 69 -8.05 -0.15 0.95
C ILE A 69 -7.71 1.10 1.77
N CYS A 70 -6.56 1.75 1.51
CA CYS A 70 -6.19 3.01 2.15
C CYS A 70 -7.20 4.12 1.88
N GLU A 71 -7.69 4.26 0.65
CA GLU A 71 -8.76 5.21 0.31
C GLU A 71 -10.03 4.94 1.11
N SER A 72 -10.41 3.66 1.26
CA SER A 72 -11.56 3.28 2.08
C SER A 72 -11.37 3.62 3.56
N LEU A 73 -10.20 3.37 4.11
CA LEU A 73 -9.89 3.64 5.51
C LEU A 73 -9.76 5.16 5.81
N ALA A 74 -9.32 5.94 4.83
CA ALA A 74 -9.16 7.39 4.98
C ALA A 74 -10.49 8.16 4.88
N ALA A 75 -11.38 7.72 3.99
CA ALA A 75 -12.64 8.40 3.71
C ALA A 75 -13.84 7.81 4.48
N ASP A 76 -13.63 6.75 5.26
CA ASP A 76 -14.71 5.94 5.85
C ASP A 76 -15.78 5.52 4.80
N ALA A 77 -15.30 5.25 3.59
CA ALA A 77 -16.12 4.98 2.41
C ALA A 77 -15.95 3.53 1.94
N ALA A 78 -17.03 2.78 1.89
CA ALA A 78 -17.00 1.40 1.42
C ALA A 78 -16.59 1.22 -0.07
N HIS A 79 -16.46 2.33 -0.83
CA HIS A 79 -16.19 2.26 -2.27
C HIS A 79 -14.84 1.65 -2.59
N GLY A 80 -13.76 2.14 -1.98
CA GLY A 80 -12.41 1.61 -2.20
C GLY A 80 -12.29 0.13 -1.82
N ALA A 81 -12.86 -0.26 -0.66
CA ALA A 81 -12.88 -1.66 -0.25
C ALA A 81 -13.62 -2.55 -1.25
N ARG A 82 -14.76 -2.09 -1.79
CA ARG A 82 -15.52 -2.83 -2.80
C ARG A 82 -14.71 -3.02 -4.08
N ILE A 83 -14.00 -1.97 -4.55
CA ILE A 83 -13.13 -2.08 -5.73
C ILE A 83 -11.98 -3.05 -5.46
N ALA A 84 -11.35 -2.98 -4.29
CA ALA A 84 -10.29 -3.89 -3.90
C ALA A 84 -10.77 -5.36 -3.95
N HIS A 85 -11.93 -5.67 -3.37
CA HIS A 85 -12.51 -7.01 -3.43
C HIS A 85 -12.78 -7.45 -4.87
N GLN A 86 -13.48 -6.65 -5.67
CA GLN A 86 -13.80 -6.98 -7.06
C GLN A 86 -12.53 -7.23 -7.91
N LEU A 87 -11.50 -6.42 -7.71
CA LEU A 87 -10.22 -6.59 -8.40
C LEU A 87 -9.54 -7.89 -7.98
N ALA A 88 -9.43 -8.14 -6.68
CA ALA A 88 -8.79 -9.33 -6.15
C ALA A 88 -9.53 -10.61 -6.57
N GLU A 89 -10.85 -10.63 -6.49
CA GLU A 89 -11.68 -11.75 -6.95
C GLU A 89 -11.54 -12.03 -8.45
N ARG A 90 -11.45 -10.98 -9.25
CA ARG A 90 -11.24 -11.13 -10.70
C ARG A 90 -9.89 -11.76 -11.03
N GLU A 91 -8.83 -11.37 -10.30
CA GLU A 91 -7.46 -11.83 -10.57
C GLU A 91 -7.16 -13.20 -9.94
N LEU A 92 -7.74 -13.50 -8.78
CA LEU A 92 -7.38 -14.66 -7.96
C LEU A 92 -8.55 -15.66 -7.77
N GLY A 93 -9.78 -15.26 -8.03
CA GLY A 93 -10.98 -15.96 -7.64
C GLY A 93 -11.51 -15.50 -6.28
N GLU A 94 -12.77 -15.84 -5.97
CA GLU A 94 -13.51 -15.30 -4.83
C GLU A 94 -12.82 -15.57 -3.49
N ALA A 95 -12.48 -16.83 -3.19
CA ALA A 95 -11.90 -17.21 -1.91
C ALA A 95 -10.52 -16.59 -1.68
N ASP A 96 -9.63 -16.70 -2.67
CA ASP A 96 -8.26 -16.24 -2.57
C ASP A 96 -8.17 -14.71 -2.64
N GLY A 97 -9.00 -14.07 -3.46
CA GLY A 97 -9.08 -12.63 -3.57
C GLY A 97 -9.57 -12.00 -2.27
N SER A 98 -10.62 -12.55 -1.67
CA SER A 98 -11.17 -12.09 -0.40
C SER A 98 -10.17 -12.27 0.74
N ALA A 99 -9.45 -13.40 0.79
CA ALA A 99 -8.41 -13.65 1.77
C ALA A 99 -7.25 -12.64 1.64
N LEU A 100 -6.79 -12.35 0.42
CA LEU A 100 -5.73 -11.38 0.20
C LEU A 100 -6.13 -9.97 0.65
N VAL A 101 -7.33 -9.51 0.31
CA VAL A 101 -7.83 -8.19 0.77
C VAL A 101 -7.90 -8.14 2.28
N SER A 102 -8.37 -9.21 2.94
CA SER A 102 -8.43 -9.30 4.40
C SER A 102 -7.03 -9.22 5.02
N ASN A 103 -6.04 -9.92 4.47
CA ASN A 103 -4.67 -9.90 4.97
C ASN A 103 -4.00 -8.54 4.78
N ILE A 104 -4.20 -7.85 3.64
CA ILE A 104 -3.69 -6.49 3.43
C ILE A 104 -4.37 -5.52 4.41
N THR A 105 -5.67 -5.65 4.63
CA THR A 105 -6.40 -4.83 5.59
C THR A 105 -5.86 -5.04 7.01
N ALA A 106 -5.60 -6.29 7.41
CA ALA A 106 -5.00 -6.61 8.70
C ALA A 106 -3.60 -6.01 8.85
N LEU A 107 -2.77 -6.03 7.81
CA LEU A 107 -1.46 -5.39 7.79
C LEU A 107 -1.57 -3.88 8.01
N LEU A 108 -2.46 -3.21 7.29
CA LEU A 108 -2.68 -1.76 7.45
C LEU A 108 -3.20 -1.41 8.85
N HIS A 109 -4.09 -2.21 9.41
CA HIS A 109 -4.54 -2.03 10.80
C HIS A 109 -3.42 -2.25 11.81
N ALA A 110 -2.55 -3.25 11.62
CA ALA A 110 -1.40 -3.48 12.48
C ALA A 110 -0.42 -2.28 12.44
N ILE A 111 -0.13 -1.75 11.24
CA ILE A 111 0.69 -0.55 11.10
C ILE A 111 0.03 0.64 11.81
N ARG A 112 -1.25 0.88 11.56
CA ARG A 112 -1.99 2.01 12.14
C ARG A 112 -2.08 1.94 13.67
N ALA A 113 -2.21 0.77 14.25
CA ALA A 113 -2.30 0.57 15.70
C ALA A 113 -1.01 0.97 16.44
N GLU A 114 0.14 0.79 15.80
CA GLU A 114 1.47 1.03 16.39
C GLU A 114 2.08 2.38 15.99
N ARG A 115 1.54 3.02 14.95
CA ARG A 115 2.08 4.24 14.38
C ARG A 115 1.41 5.49 14.98
N THR A 116 2.21 6.50 15.32
CA THR A 116 1.73 7.78 15.86
C THR A 116 1.58 8.88 14.80
N ARG A 117 2.13 8.67 13.61
CA ARG A 117 2.08 9.61 12.48
C ARG A 117 1.10 9.16 11.41
N ASP A 118 0.61 10.08 10.60
CA ASP A 118 -0.26 9.78 9.47
C ASP A 118 0.42 8.83 8.48
N PHE A 119 -0.40 8.03 7.79
CA PHE A 119 0.05 7.10 6.76
C PHE A 119 -0.23 7.72 5.39
N ALA A 120 0.83 7.94 4.60
CA ALA A 120 0.71 8.45 3.24
C ALA A 120 0.51 7.31 2.23
N PHE A 121 -0.27 7.56 1.20
CA PHE A 121 -0.45 6.67 0.06
C PHE A 121 -0.79 7.47 -1.20
N MET A 122 -0.56 6.89 -2.37
CA MET A 122 -0.90 7.53 -3.64
C MET A 122 -2.30 7.11 -4.09
N PRO A 123 -3.14 8.04 -4.58
CA PRO A 123 -4.49 7.72 -5.07
C PRO A 123 -4.42 6.73 -6.24
N ALA A 124 -5.22 5.64 -6.14
CA ALA A 124 -5.25 4.59 -7.15
C ALA A 124 -5.76 5.09 -8.50
N ASP A 125 -6.81 5.93 -8.48
CA ASP A 125 -7.50 6.41 -9.67
C ASP A 125 -6.90 7.67 -10.29
N CYS A 126 -5.88 8.27 -9.66
CA CYS A 126 -5.21 9.43 -10.24
C CYS A 126 -4.20 9.00 -11.31
N PRO A 127 -4.38 9.35 -12.61
CA PRO A 127 -3.53 8.87 -13.70
C PRO A 127 -2.08 9.35 -13.60
N ILE A 128 -1.81 10.37 -12.81
CA ILE A 128 -0.47 10.90 -12.57
C ILE A 128 0.11 10.27 -11.29
N CYS A 129 -0.59 10.40 -10.15
CA CYS A 129 -0.11 9.92 -8.86
C CYS A 129 0.10 8.41 -8.84
N SER A 130 -0.79 7.65 -9.51
CA SER A 130 -0.71 6.19 -9.56
C SER A 130 0.58 5.64 -10.17
N ARG A 131 1.34 6.47 -10.88
CA ARG A 131 2.64 6.09 -11.48
C ARG A 131 3.83 6.22 -10.54
N TYR A 132 3.63 6.75 -9.35
CA TYR A 132 4.70 7.00 -8.37
C TYR A 132 4.42 6.27 -7.06
N LEU A 133 5.47 6.10 -6.27
CA LEU A 133 5.41 5.52 -4.92
C LEU A 133 5.73 6.60 -3.89
N CYS A 134 4.95 6.67 -2.81
CA CYS A 134 5.37 7.40 -1.62
C CYS A 134 6.27 6.52 -0.72
N GLY A 135 6.89 7.13 0.28
CA GLY A 135 7.83 6.44 1.17
C GLY A 135 7.19 5.26 1.91
N GLU A 136 5.95 5.41 2.36
CA GLU A 136 5.22 4.38 3.07
C GLU A 136 4.86 3.19 2.17
N GLU A 137 4.45 3.44 0.93
CA GLU A 137 4.18 2.37 -0.04
C GLU A 137 5.45 1.60 -0.37
N LEU A 138 6.58 2.31 -0.55
CA LEU A 138 7.88 1.70 -0.76
C LEU A 138 8.28 0.84 0.44
N ALA A 139 8.14 1.36 1.66
CA ALA A 139 8.46 0.62 2.87
C ALA A 139 7.61 -0.65 3.02
N ILE A 140 6.31 -0.62 2.67
CA ILE A 140 5.48 -1.83 2.67
C ILE A 140 5.96 -2.83 1.61
N LEU A 141 6.27 -2.38 0.38
CA LEU A 141 6.78 -3.29 -0.66
C LEU A 141 8.08 -3.96 -0.24
N GLU A 142 9.02 -3.21 0.35
CA GLU A 142 10.27 -3.77 0.84
C GLU A 142 10.07 -4.68 2.06
N LEU A 143 9.12 -4.37 2.95
CA LEU A 143 8.70 -5.26 4.03
C LEU A 143 8.20 -6.61 3.48
N LEU A 144 7.33 -6.59 2.47
CA LEU A 144 6.82 -7.81 1.84
C LEU A 144 7.92 -8.58 1.11
N ARG A 145 8.86 -7.89 0.47
CA ARG A 145 10.05 -8.50 -0.15
C ARG A 145 10.96 -9.19 0.87
N ALA A 146 11.18 -8.54 2.02
CA ALA A 146 11.93 -9.12 3.13
C ALA A 146 11.24 -10.35 3.72
N ALA A 147 9.92 -10.28 3.92
CA ALA A 147 9.12 -11.42 4.36
C ALA A 147 9.22 -12.61 3.39
N ARG A 148 9.11 -12.34 2.07
CA ARG A 148 9.27 -13.36 1.02
C ARG A 148 10.63 -14.05 1.05
N LYS A 149 11.68 -13.30 1.32
CA LYS A 149 13.06 -13.82 1.39
C LYS A 149 13.38 -14.47 2.74
N SER A 150 12.46 -14.39 3.70
CA SER A 150 12.69 -14.79 5.10
C SER A 150 13.89 -14.06 5.74
N ASP A 151 14.15 -12.83 5.31
CA ASP A 151 15.19 -11.97 5.85
C ASP A 151 14.68 -11.26 7.12
N GLY A 152 14.89 -11.88 8.26
CA GLY A 152 14.38 -11.39 9.55
C GLY A 152 14.92 -10.01 9.94
N THR A 153 16.15 -9.68 9.56
CA THR A 153 16.74 -8.36 9.85
C THR A 153 16.06 -7.28 9.00
N ALA A 154 16.05 -7.42 7.69
CA ALA A 154 15.40 -6.48 6.80
C ALA A 154 13.89 -6.35 7.10
N LEU A 155 13.23 -7.46 7.45
CA LEU A 155 11.82 -7.47 7.83
C LEU A 155 11.56 -6.62 9.08
N THR A 156 12.43 -6.72 10.08
CA THR A 156 12.34 -5.91 11.30
C THR A 156 12.64 -4.44 11.00
N ASP A 157 13.67 -4.14 10.22
CA ASP A 157 14.06 -2.78 9.88
C ASP A 157 12.95 -2.03 9.13
N TRP A 158 12.33 -2.66 8.13
CA TRP A 158 11.20 -2.07 7.39
C TRP A 158 9.93 -1.94 8.25
N ALA A 159 9.69 -2.88 9.14
CA ALA A 159 8.59 -2.75 10.10
C ALA A 159 8.82 -1.58 11.06
N CYS A 160 10.06 -1.38 11.55
CA CYS A 160 10.43 -0.22 12.37
C CYS A 160 10.26 1.10 11.59
N GLU A 161 10.65 1.14 10.31
CA GLU A 161 10.46 2.33 9.46
C GLU A 161 8.97 2.70 9.35
N LEU A 162 8.10 1.71 9.24
CA LEU A 162 6.65 1.93 9.13
C LEU A 162 6.00 2.40 10.42
N VAL A 163 6.37 1.83 11.58
CA VAL A 163 5.70 2.13 12.86
C VAL A 163 6.45 3.13 13.74
N GLY A 164 7.72 3.38 13.46
CA GLY A 164 8.56 4.22 14.30
C GLY A 164 8.94 3.51 15.61
N GLU A 165 8.58 4.10 16.76
CA GLU A 165 8.91 3.55 18.09
C GLU A 165 7.93 2.44 18.56
N GLY A 166 6.95 2.05 17.74
CA GLY A 166 5.94 1.05 18.05
C GLY A 166 6.47 -0.39 18.06
N MET A 167 5.60 -1.32 18.43
CA MET A 167 5.91 -2.75 18.39
C MET A 167 5.72 -3.33 16.99
N VAL A 168 6.75 -3.98 16.47
CA VAL A 168 6.76 -4.50 15.09
C VAL A 168 6.17 -5.88 14.91
N VAL A 169 5.94 -6.63 15.99
CA VAL A 169 5.59 -8.06 15.91
C VAL A 169 4.30 -8.30 15.12
N CYS A 170 3.26 -7.51 15.38
CA CYS A 170 1.98 -7.65 14.66
C CYS A 170 2.13 -7.30 13.17
N VAL A 171 2.96 -6.29 12.84
CA VAL A 171 3.23 -5.88 11.47
C VAL A 171 3.99 -6.98 10.71
N VAL A 172 5.01 -7.56 11.34
CA VAL A 172 5.81 -8.67 10.78
C VAL A 172 4.95 -9.89 10.50
N LEU A 173 4.09 -10.27 11.45
CA LEU A 173 3.17 -11.40 11.28
C LEU A 173 2.18 -11.14 10.15
N ALA A 174 1.54 -9.98 10.13
CA ALA A 174 0.59 -9.63 9.08
C ALA A 174 1.25 -9.56 7.69
N ALA A 175 2.47 -9.03 7.58
CA ALA A 175 3.24 -9.03 6.33
C ALA A 175 3.54 -10.46 5.84
N SER A 176 3.86 -11.37 6.77
CA SER A 176 4.11 -12.77 6.44
C SER A 176 2.84 -13.47 5.91
N GLU A 177 1.67 -13.18 6.46
CA GLU A 177 0.39 -13.70 5.97
C GLU A 177 0.05 -13.17 4.55
N VAL A 178 0.28 -11.86 4.29
CA VAL A 178 0.11 -11.30 2.94
C VAL A 178 1.00 -12.05 1.94
N VAL A 179 2.27 -12.26 2.29
CA VAL A 179 3.23 -12.97 1.41
C VAL A 179 2.83 -14.42 1.21
N ALA A 180 2.44 -15.12 2.29
CA ALA A 180 1.98 -16.50 2.20
C ALA A 180 0.81 -16.63 1.22
N GLN A 181 -0.18 -15.74 1.32
CA GLN A 181 -1.33 -15.72 0.42
C GLN A 181 -0.92 -15.40 -1.03
N LEU A 182 -0.12 -14.35 -1.26
CA LEU A 182 0.33 -13.94 -2.61
C LEU A 182 1.11 -15.02 -3.34
N TYR A 183 1.92 -15.80 -2.63
CA TYR A 183 2.84 -16.75 -3.24
C TYR A 183 2.37 -18.21 -3.15
N ALA A 184 1.41 -18.57 -2.28
CA ALA A 184 0.70 -19.84 -2.34
C ALA A 184 -0.05 -20.01 -3.68
N LEU A 185 -0.50 -18.90 -4.28
CA LEU A 185 -1.23 -18.82 -5.54
C LEU A 185 -0.33 -18.96 -6.79
N GLY A 186 0.85 -19.50 -6.63
CA GLY A 186 1.98 -19.49 -7.57
C GLY A 186 1.76 -19.89 -9.03
N GLY A 187 0.61 -20.46 -9.39
CA GLY A 187 0.34 -20.96 -10.75
C GLY A 187 -0.67 -20.13 -11.56
N HIS A 188 -1.53 -19.36 -10.94
CA HIS A 188 -2.69 -18.76 -11.62
C HIS A 188 -2.44 -17.38 -12.25
N LEU A 189 -1.70 -16.49 -11.60
CA LEU A 189 -1.43 -15.13 -12.10
C LEU A 189 -0.57 -15.10 -13.37
N SER A 190 0.39 -16.02 -13.51
CA SER A 190 1.29 -16.05 -14.67
C SER A 190 0.61 -16.45 -15.99
N LYS A 191 -0.59 -17.05 -15.95
CA LYS A 191 -1.27 -17.54 -17.15
C LYS A 191 -2.21 -16.51 -17.79
N ARG A 192 -2.75 -15.57 -17.02
CA ARG A 192 -3.74 -14.59 -17.54
C ARG A 192 -3.12 -13.39 -18.23
N THR A 193 -1.94 -12.96 -17.82
CA THR A 193 -1.25 -11.78 -18.39
C THR A 193 -0.79 -11.97 -19.85
N ARG A 194 -0.77 -13.21 -20.35
CA ARG A 194 -0.35 -13.50 -21.74
C ARG A 194 -1.43 -13.28 -22.81
N TYR A 195 -2.65 -12.92 -22.43
CA TYR A 195 -3.77 -12.78 -23.37
C TYR A 195 -4.22 -11.33 -23.59
N GLN A 196 -3.48 -10.33 -23.11
CA GLN A 196 -3.78 -8.90 -23.29
C GLN A 196 -2.68 -8.13 -24.04
N SER A 197 -2.00 -8.82 -24.95
CA SER A 197 -1.05 -8.18 -25.90
C SER A 197 -1.65 -8.16 -27.28
#